data_9fae4726c343b06edba3d892ef113602
#
_entry.id   9fae4726c343b06edba3d892ef113602
#
_cell.length_a   1.000
_cell.length_b   1.000
_cell.length_c   1.000
_cell.angle_alpha   90.00
_cell.angle_beta   90.00
_cell.angle_gamma   90.00
#
_symmetry.space_group_name_H-M   'P 1'
#
loop_
_entity.id
_entity.type
_entity.pdbx_description
1 polymer ?
#
loop_
_entity_poly.entity_id
_entity_poly.type
_entity_poly.pdbx_seq_one_letter_code
_entity_poly.pdbx_strand_id
1 'polypeptide(L)'
;MEYDLTLFEKGLEELGIVLSDEQKKQFITYYEYLVEKNKVMNLTAITEYDEVILKHFLDSLSIVKVGCFDQKKLAGKSVIDIGTGAGFPGIPLKIAFPEMKITLLDSLNKRVNFLNEVIDMLSLKEVTAVHGRAEDYAKQKEYREKYDFCVSRAVANLSTLSEYCIPFVKEGGSFISYKSGKIDEELSQAGNAVKILGGKVQDVVKFPLMDTDMDRSFVVIRKLKPTAKKYPRKAGLPSKEPLA
;
A
#
# COMPACT_ATOMS: atom_id res chain seq x y z
N MET A 1 -25.80 -7.06 -11.94
CA MET A 1 -25.38 -8.49 -12.05
C MET A 1 -25.09 -8.97 -10.63
N GLU A 2 -25.43 -10.20 -10.32
CA GLU A 2 -25.03 -10.83 -9.06
C GLU A 2 -23.65 -11.43 -9.28
N TYR A 3 -22.66 -11.02 -8.49
CA TYR A 3 -21.28 -11.52 -8.57
C TYR A 3 -21.11 -12.74 -7.67
N ASP A 4 -20.39 -13.74 -8.15
CA ASP A 4 -19.98 -14.87 -7.31
C ASP A 4 -18.89 -14.41 -6.32
N LEU A 5 -19.20 -14.43 -5.03
CA LEU A 5 -18.30 -14.04 -3.96
C LEU A 5 -17.46 -15.20 -3.41
N THR A 6 -17.64 -16.42 -3.91
CA THR A 6 -17.01 -17.63 -3.34
C THR A 6 -15.49 -17.51 -3.23
N LEU A 7 -14.81 -17.04 -4.30
CA LEU A 7 -13.37 -16.83 -4.30
C LEU A 7 -12.95 -15.77 -3.25
N PHE A 8 -13.71 -14.68 -3.17
CA PHE A 8 -13.41 -13.59 -2.23
C PHE A 8 -13.60 -14.04 -0.79
N GLU A 9 -14.70 -14.70 -0.48
CA GLU A 9 -15.02 -15.18 0.86
C GLU A 9 -14.01 -16.25 1.34
N LYS A 10 -13.62 -17.19 0.48
CA LYS A 10 -12.56 -18.15 0.78
C LYS A 10 -11.23 -17.45 1.11
N GLY A 11 -10.86 -16.45 0.33
CA GLY A 11 -9.63 -15.69 0.58
C GLY A 11 -9.69 -14.87 1.88
N LEU A 12 -10.83 -14.27 2.20
CA LEU A 12 -11.04 -13.57 3.47
C LEU A 12 -10.94 -14.52 4.66
N GLU A 13 -11.53 -15.72 4.57
CA GLU A 13 -11.42 -16.76 5.59
C GLU A 13 -9.98 -17.15 5.84
N GLU A 14 -9.19 -17.41 4.78
CA GLU A 14 -7.76 -17.73 4.90
C GLU A 14 -6.96 -16.60 5.59
N LEU A 15 -7.33 -15.34 5.32
CA LEU A 15 -6.71 -14.17 5.94
C LEU A 15 -7.26 -13.87 7.35
N GLY A 16 -8.29 -14.58 7.81
CA GLY A 16 -8.95 -14.32 9.08
C GLY A 16 -9.62 -12.95 9.13
N ILE A 17 -10.12 -12.45 7.99
CA ILE A 17 -10.81 -11.17 7.87
C ILE A 17 -12.30 -11.42 7.76
N VAL A 18 -13.08 -10.73 8.61
CA VAL A 18 -14.54 -10.75 8.54
C VAL A 18 -15.04 -9.41 8.04
N LEU A 19 -15.75 -9.41 6.91
CA LEU A 19 -16.37 -8.23 6.33
C LEU A 19 -17.88 -8.28 6.52
N SER A 20 -18.47 -7.12 6.76
CA SER A 20 -19.93 -6.95 6.70
C SER A 20 -20.44 -7.01 5.26
N ASP A 21 -21.75 -7.21 5.06
CA ASP A 21 -22.35 -7.19 3.72
C ASP A 21 -22.16 -5.84 3.04
N GLU A 22 -22.17 -4.74 3.80
CA GLU A 22 -21.90 -3.40 3.26
C GLU A 22 -20.46 -3.27 2.75
N GLN A 23 -19.47 -3.78 3.49
CA GLN A 23 -18.08 -3.79 3.04
C GLN A 23 -17.87 -4.65 1.78
N LYS A 24 -18.51 -5.84 1.71
CA LYS A 24 -18.49 -6.67 0.51
C LYS A 24 -19.09 -5.92 -0.68
N LYS A 25 -20.22 -5.23 -0.49
CA LYS A 25 -20.85 -4.38 -1.50
C LYS A 25 -19.92 -3.23 -1.94
N GLN A 26 -19.21 -2.59 -1.02
CA GLN A 26 -18.22 -1.57 -1.34
C GLN A 26 -17.12 -2.13 -2.24
N PHE A 27 -16.61 -3.34 -2.01
CA PHE A 27 -15.63 -4.00 -2.89
C PHE A 27 -16.18 -4.22 -4.31
N ILE A 28 -17.43 -4.68 -4.45
CA ILE A 28 -18.06 -4.88 -5.75
C ILE A 28 -18.25 -3.54 -6.48
N THR A 29 -18.77 -2.54 -5.80
CA THR A 29 -18.94 -1.18 -6.36
C THR A 29 -17.60 -0.59 -6.81
N TYR A 30 -16.55 -0.80 -6.02
CA TYR A 30 -15.20 -0.37 -6.39
C TYR A 30 -14.68 -1.12 -7.63
N TYR A 31 -14.91 -2.42 -7.73
CA TYR A 31 -14.56 -3.20 -8.90
C TYR A 31 -15.26 -2.67 -10.17
N GLU A 32 -16.57 -2.50 -10.12
CA GLU A 32 -17.36 -2.01 -11.27
C GLU A 32 -16.84 -0.65 -11.75
N TYR A 33 -16.61 0.26 -10.81
CA TYR A 33 -16.12 1.59 -11.12
C TYR A 33 -14.68 1.59 -11.65
N LEU A 34 -13.81 0.75 -11.09
CA LEU A 34 -12.45 0.56 -11.57
C LEU A 34 -12.45 0.11 -13.04
N VAL A 35 -13.26 -0.90 -13.40
CA VAL A 35 -13.33 -1.44 -14.74
C VAL A 35 -13.93 -0.42 -15.72
N GLU A 36 -14.96 0.31 -15.31
CA GLU A 36 -15.54 1.39 -16.10
C GLU A 36 -14.51 2.47 -16.42
N LYS A 37 -13.87 3.03 -15.40
CA LYS A 37 -12.87 4.10 -15.56
C LYS A 37 -11.60 3.64 -16.27
N ASN A 38 -11.25 2.37 -16.12
CA ASN A 38 -10.07 1.80 -16.77
C ASN A 38 -10.14 1.88 -18.32
N LYS A 39 -11.33 1.86 -18.90
CA LYS A 39 -11.55 2.01 -20.37
C LYS A 39 -10.95 3.30 -20.93
N VAL A 40 -10.83 4.35 -20.10
CA VAL A 40 -10.36 5.68 -20.52
C VAL A 40 -9.09 6.14 -19.80
N MET A 41 -8.73 5.52 -18.67
CA MET A 41 -7.65 6.03 -17.83
C MET A 41 -6.40 5.14 -17.76
N ASN A 42 -6.46 3.88 -18.17
CA ASN A 42 -5.39 2.90 -18.02
C ASN A 42 -4.88 2.81 -16.57
N LEU A 43 -5.80 2.53 -15.65
CA LEU A 43 -5.52 2.44 -14.20
C LEU A 43 -4.83 1.13 -13.84
N THR A 44 -5.23 0.04 -14.50
CA THR A 44 -4.71 -1.32 -14.30
C THR A 44 -4.76 -2.12 -15.60
N ALA A 45 -3.85 -3.11 -15.72
CA ALA A 45 -3.92 -4.12 -16.79
C ALA A 45 -4.89 -5.27 -16.47
N ILE A 46 -5.38 -5.36 -15.21
CA ILE A 46 -6.22 -6.46 -14.71
C ILE A 46 -7.64 -5.95 -14.57
N THR A 47 -8.57 -6.53 -15.32
CA THR A 47 -9.98 -6.11 -15.36
C THR A 47 -10.98 -7.25 -15.16
N GLU A 48 -10.54 -8.51 -15.35
CA GLU A 48 -11.39 -9.68 -15.12
C GLU A 48 -11.69 -9.79 -13.62
N TYR A 49 -12.95 -10.10 -13.29
CA TYR A 49 -13.46 -10.08 -11.93
C TYR A 49 -12.61 -10.90 -10.95
N ASP A 50 -12.43 -12.18 -11.22
CA ASP A 50 -11.68 -13.09 -10.35
C ASP A 50 -10.21 -12.67 -10.21
N GLU A 51 -9.62 -12.12 -11.27
CA GLU A 51 -8.26 -11.60 -11.23
C GLU A 51 -8.14 -10.33 -10.36
N VAL A 52 -9.14 -9.42 -10.42
CA VAL A 52 -9.17 -8.23 -9.55
C VAL A 52 -9.35 -8.64 -8.10
N ILE A 53 -10.28 -9.57 -7.83
CA ILE A 53 -10.47 -10.13 -6.47
C ILE A 53 -9.15 -10.67 -5.94
N LEU A 54 -8.48 -11.53 -6.69
CA LEU A 54 -7.27 -12.21 -6.25
C LEU A 54 -6.06 -11.27 -6.20
N LYS A 55 -5.73 -10.64 -7.35
CA LYS A 55 -4.47 -9.91 -7.55
C LYS A 55 -4.50 -8.47 -7.07
N HIS A 56 -5.69 -7.92 -6.78
CA HIS A 56 -5.81 -6.58 -6.24
C HIS A 56 -6.39 -6.58 -4.83
N PHE A 57 -7.56 -7.14 -4.59
CA PHE A 57 -8.23 -7.05 -3.29
C PHE A 57 -7.57 -7.95 -2.25
N LEU A 58 -7.54 -9.26 -2.48
CA LEU A 58 -6.93 -10.20 -1.53
C LEU A 58 -5.42 -9.98 -1.39
N ASP A 59 -4.70 -9.68 -2.49
CA ASP A 59 -3.29 -9.30 -2.43
C ASP A 59 -3.06 -8.06 -1.55
N SER A 60 -3.93 -7.04 -1.64
CA SER A 60 -3.87 -5.85 -0.77
C SER A 60 -4.12 -6.20 0.71
N LEU A 61 -5.11 -7.08 0.98
CA LEU A 61 -5.50 -7.49 2.32
C LEU A 61 -4.52 -8.47 2.97
N SER A 62 -3.68 -9.14 2.18
CA SER A 62 -2.70 -10.13 2.67
C SER A 62 -1.67 -9.54 3.66
N ILE A 63 -1.59 -8.21 3.80
CA ILE A 63 -0.76 -7.51 4.79
C ILE A 63 -1.03 -7.97 6.23
N VAL A 64 -2.18 -8.54 6.51
CA VAL A 64 -2.51 -9.12 7.83
C VAL A 64 -1.60 -10.30 8.21
N LYS A 65 -0.90 -10.90 7.24
CA LYS A 65 0.15 -11.91 7.49
C LYS A 65 1.40 -11.29 8.15
N VAL A 66 1.52 -9.97 8.16
CA VAL A 66 2.66 -9.24 8.77
C VAL A 66 2.39 -9.02 10.25
N GLY A 67 3.22 -9.56 11.13
CA GLY A 67 2.98 -9.56 12.58
C GLY A 67 2.84 -8.19 13.24
N CYS A 68 3.43 -7.12 12.66
CA CYS A 68 3.23 -5.76 13.17
C CYS A 68 1.93 -5.11 12.71
N PHE A 69 1.22 -5.68 11.72
CA PHE A 69 -0.09 -5.23 11.24
C PHE A 69 -1.20 -6.04 11.90
N ASP A 70 -1.30 -5.94 13.22
CA ASP A 70 -2.28 -6.65 14.04
C ASP A 70 -3.68 -6.04 13.87
N GLN A 71 -4.60 -6.76 13.23
CA GLN A 71 -5.97 -6.33 12.95
C GLN A 71 -6.69 -5.78 14.20
N LYS A 72 -6.41 -6.35 15.38
CA LYS A 72 -7.04 -5.94 16.65
C LYS A 72 -6.53 -4.59 17.19
N LYS A 73 -5.47 -4.03 16.57
CA LYS A 73 -4.81 -2.80 17.03
C LYS A 73 -4.77 -1.72 15.96
N LEU A 74 -5.58 -1.83 14.90
CA LEU A 74 -5.59 -0.88 13.79
C LEU A 74 -6.42 0.38 14.04
N ALA A 75 -7.33 0.36 15.01
CA ALA A 75 -8.17 1.50 15.31
C ALA A 75 -7.34 2.77 15.58
N GLY A 76 -7.62 3.84 14.84
CA GLY A 76 -6.92 5.12 14.90
C GLY A 76 -5.50 5.13 14.34
N LYS A 77 -4.99 4.02 13.83
CA LYS A 77 -3.67 3.98 13.18
C LYS A 77 -3.67 4.77 11.89
N SER A 78 -2.58 5.49 11.66
CA SER A 78 -2.35 6.26 10.45
C SER A 78 -1.51 5.48 9.44
N VAL A 79 -2.00 5.42 8.20
CA VAL A 79 -1.34 4.75 7.08
C VAL A 79 -1.17 5.73 5.93
N ILE A 80 -0.02 5.72 5.28
CA ILE A 80 0.17 6.38 4.00
C ILE A 80 0.52 5.33 2.94
N ASP A 81 -0.18 5.37 1.80
CA ASP A 81 0.06 4.52 0.63
C ASP A 81 0.78 5.35 -0.44
N ILE A 82 2.03 5.01 -0.71
CA ILE A 82 2.90 5.76 -1.63
C ILE A 82 2.87 5.14 -3.02
N GLY A 83 2.47 5.97 -4.00
CA GLY A 83 2.28 5.52 -5.38
C GLY A 83 1.06 4.60 -5.50
N THR A 84 0.00 4.98 -4.83
CA THR A 84 -1.22 4.17 -4.65
C THR A 84 -1.90 3.74 -5.96
N GLY A 85 -1.66 4.45 -7.05
CA GLY A 85 -2.22 4.13 -8.36
C GLY A 85 -3.75 4.21 -8.40
N ALA A 86 -4.37 3.09 -8.68
CA ALA A 86 -5.83 2.97 -8.61
C ALA A 86 -6.36 2.77 -7.17
N GLY A 87 -5.53 2.97 -6.13
CA GLY A 87 -5.92 2.84 -4.75
C GLY A 87 -5.46 1.55 -4.07
N PHE A 88 -4.45 0.88 -4.60
CA PHE A 88 -3.95 -0.40 -4.07
C PHE A 88 -2.58 -0.27 -3.40
N PRO A 89 -2.47 -0.64 -2.11
CA PRO A 89 -3.44 -1.38 -1.28
C PRO A 89 -4.42 -0.48 -0.50
N GLY A 90 -4.31 0.83 -0.52
CA GLY A 90 -4.95 1.75 0.42
C GLY A 90 -6.48 1.68 0.48
N ILE A 91 -7.21 1.60 -0.66
CA ILE A 91 -8.68 1.52 -0.67
C ILE A 91 -9.18 0.18 -0.10
N PRO A 92 -8.67 -1.00 -0.53
CA PRO A 92 -9.01 -2.28 0.12
C PRO A 92 -8.78 -2.28 1.63
N LEU A 93 -7.65 -1.71 2.09
CA LEU A 93 -7.37 -1.58 3.53
C LEU A 93 -8.39 -0.69 4.23
N LYS A 94 -8.82 0.41 3.58
CA LYS A 94 -9.81 1.32 4.15
C LYS A 94 -11.20 0.68 4.24
N ILE A 95 -11.60 -0.08 3.24
CA ILE A 95 -12.87 -0.81 3.26
C ILE A 95 -12.85 -1.86 4.37
N ALA A 96 -11.79 -2.68 4.45
CA ALA A 96 -11.70 -3.76 5.42
C ALA A 96 -11.51 -3.27 6.86
N PHE A 97 -10.77 -2.19 7.05
CA PHE A 97 -10.41 -1.64 8.37
C PHE A 97 -10.80 -0.16 8.48
N PRO A 98 -12.11 0.14 8.59
CA PRO A 98 -12.64 1.51 8.49
C PRO A 98 -12.16 2.46 9.59
N GLU A 99 -11.68 1.95 10.72
CA GLU A 99 -11.13 2.73 11.83
C GLU A 99 -9.74 3.31 11.58
N MET A 100 -9.06 2.91 10.50
CA MET A 100 -7.76 3.48 10.14
C MET A 100 -7.91 4.84 9.47
N LYS A 101 -6.88 5.68 9.64
CA LYS A 101 -6.73 6.95 8.92
C LYS A 101 -5.78 6.73 7.75
N ILE A 102 -6.26 6.90 6.51
CA ILE A 102 -5.47 6.58 5.32
C ILE A 102 -5.21 7.81 4.47
N THR A 103 -3.95 8.00 4.08
CA THR A 103 -3.54 8.96 3.06
C THR A 103 -3.08 8.20 1.81
N LEU A 104 -3.67 8.50 0.67
CA LEU A 104 -3.36 7.93 -0.63
C LEU A 104 -2.55 8.96 -1.42
N LEU A 105 -1.27 8.72 -1.66
CA LEU A 105 -0.40 9.66 -2.38
C LEU A 105 -0.06 9.11 -3.76
N ASP A 106 -0.36 9.88 -4.81
CA ASP A 106 0.07 9.57 -6.18
C ASP A 106 0.54 10.83 -6.91
N SER A 107 1.53 10.66 -7.79
CA SER A 107 2.11 11.75 -8.58
C SER A 107 1.29 12.13 -9.84
N LEU A 108 0.26 11.36 -10.18
CA LEU A 108 -0.60 11.61 -11.34
C LEU A 108 -1.97 12.13 -10.92
N ASN A 109 -2.24 13.39 -11.22
CA ASN A 109 -3.50 14.05 -10.83
C ASN A 109 -4.76 13.31 -11.29
N LYS A 110 -4.74 12.70 -12.47
CA LYS A 110 -5.87 11.89 -12.96
C LYS A 110 -6.21 10.71 -12.04
N ARG A 111 -5.19 10.08 -11.41
CA ARG A 111 -5.40 9.00 -10.44
C ARG A 111 -6.00 9.53 -9.15
N VAL A 112 -5.51 10.68 -8.68
CA VAL A 112 -6.06 11.33 -7.47
C VAL A 112 -7.53 11.72 -7.66
N ASN A 113 -7.90 12.23 -8.83
CA ASN A 113 -9.31 12.51 -9.14
C ASN A 113 -10.17 11.24 -9.10
N PHE A 114 -9.70 10.15 -9.72
CA PHE A 114 -10.37 8.85 -9.62
C PHE A 114 -10.51 8.36 -8.15
N LEU A 115 -9.47 8.51 -7.35
CA LEU A 115 -9.51 8.13 -5.93
C LEU A 115 -10.53 8.95 -5.15
N ASN A 116 -10.65 10.25 -5.40
CA ASN A 116 -11.67 11.09 -4.77
C ASN A 116 -13.08 10.62 -5.16
N GLU A 117 -13.30 10.31 -6.45
CA GLU A 117 -14.58 9.76 -6.92
C GLU A 117 -14.93 8.43 -6.20
N VAL A 118 -13.93 7.54 -6.02
CA VAL A 118 -14.10 6.27 -5.27
C VAL A 118 -14.42 6.53 -3.80
N ILE A 119 -13.70 7.43 -3.15
CA ILE A 119 -13.89 7.80 -1.73
C ILE A 119 -15.31 8.30 -1.50
N ASP A 120 -15.78 9.20 -2.36
CA ASP A 120 -17.12 9.79 -2.27
C ASP A 120 -18.21 8.74 -2.53
N MET A 121 -18.07 7.97 -3.60
CA MET A 121 -19.02 6.93 -4.01
C MET A 121 -19.19 5.84 -2.94
N LEU A 122 -18.09 5.42 -2.33
CA LEU A 122 -18.10 4.41 -1.26
C LEU A 122 -18.35 5.01 0.13
N SER A 123 -18.54 6.34 0.23
CA SER A 123 -18.75 7.09 1.48
C SER A 123 -17.67 6.80 2.53
N LEU A 124 -16.42 6.58 2.11
CA LEU A 124 -15.31 6.29 3.01
C LEU A 124 -14.97 7.53 3.87
N LYS A 125 -14.75 7.30 5.17
CA LYS A 125 -14.38 8.36 6.13
C LYS A 125 -12.91 8.23 6.52
N GLU A 126 -12.28 9.32 7.03
CA GLU A 126 -10.88 9.30 7.48
C GLU A 126 -9.91 8.77 6.39
N VAL A 127 -10.18 9.09 5.13
CA VAL A 127 -9.30 8.81 3.99
C VAL A 127 -9.16 10.05 3.11
N THR A 128 -7.94 10.32 2.63
CA THR A 128 -7.65 11.50 1.81
C THR A 128 -6.73 11.11 0.66
N ALA A 129 -7.08 11.48 -0.56
CA ALA A 129 -6.20 11.34 -1.72
C ALA A 129 -5.42 12.65 -1.97
N VAL A 130 -4.12 12.53 -2.21
CA VAL A 130 -3.19 13.66 -2.30
C VAL A 130 -2.37 13.57 -3.57
N HIS A 131 -2.35 14.65 -4.37
CA HIS A 131 -1.55 14.75 -5.58
C HIS A 131 -0.18 15.31 -5.29
N GLY A 132 0.87 14.53 -5.60
CA GLY A 132 2.24 15.01 -5.51
C GLY A 132 3.28 13.89 -5.49
N ARG A 133 4.54 14.30 -5.44
CA ARG A 133 5.67 13.37 -5.35
C ARG A 133 6.01 13.06 -3.90
N ALA A 134 6.37 11.82 -3.64
CA ALA A 134 6.76 11.38 -2.29
C ALA A 134 7.93 12.23 -1.74
N GLU A 135 8.90 12.56 -2.58
CA GLU A 135 10.09 13.33 -2.21
C GLU A 135 9.74 14.76 -1.73
N ASP A 136 8.67 15.34 -2.26
CA ASP A 136 8.25 16.69 -1.90
C ASP A 136 7.39 16.67 -0.63
N TYR A 137 6.47 15.72 -0.52
CA TYR A 137 5.58 15.59 0.63
C TYR A 137 6.32 15.13 1.89
N ALA A 138 7.31 14.23 1.75
CA ALA A 138 8.11 13.77 2.89
C ALA A 138 8.99 14.87 3.53
N LYS A 139 9.08 16.06 2.93
CA LYS A 139 9.74 17.24 3.51
C LYS A 139 8.78 18.14 4.28
N GLN A 140 7.48 18.01 4.06
CA GLN A 140 6.46 18.82 4.71
C GLN A 140 6.22 18.31 6.13
N LYS A 141 6.12 19.23 7.09
CA LYS A 141 5.98 18.94 8.52
C LYS A 141 4.73 18.13 8.83
N GLU A 142 3.68 18.31 8.04
CA GLU A 142 2.39 17.64 8.19
C GLU A 142 2.43 16.16 7.86
N TYR A 143 3.38 15.75 7.02
CA TYR A 143 3.50 14.36 6.52
C TYR A 143 4.72 13.63 7.04
N ARG A 144 5.85 14.35 7.23
CA ARG A 144 7.11 13.76 7.64
C ARG A 144 7.02 13.12 9.02
N GLU A 145 7.38 11.84 9.11
CA GLU A 145 7.44 11.08 10.36
C GLU A 145 6.14 11.11 11.18
N LYS A 146 4.99 11.01 10.48
CA LYS A 146 3.66 11.09 11.09
C LYS A 146 2.92 9.77 11.12
N TYR A 147 3.27 8.83 10.24
CA TYR A 147 2.46 7.63 10.02
C TYR A 147 2.95 6.44 10.84
N ASP A 148 1.97 5.68 11.37
CA ASP A 148 2.24 4.37 12.00
C ASP A 148 2.78 3.39 10.97
N PHE A 149 2.17 3.40 9.78
CA PHE A 149 2.56 2.56 8.66
C PHE A 149 2.69 3.39 7.39
N CYS A 150 3.71 3.06 6.61
CA CYS A 150 3.78 3.41 5.20
C CYS A 150 3.69 2.11 4.41
N VAL A 151 2.86 2.09 3.39
CA VAL A 151 2.74 0.94 2.48
C VAL A 151 3.04 1.39 1.04
N SER A 152 3.53 0.47 0.22
CA SER A 152 3.68 0.71 -1.20
C SER A 152 3.73 -0.61 -1.97
N ARG A 153 3.12 -0.64 -3.16
CA ARG A 153 3.05 -1.80 -4.04
C ARG A 153 3.45 -1.43 -5.47
N ALA A 154 4.38 -2.22 -6.06
CA ALA A 154 4.75 -2.15 -7.48
C ALA A 154 5.25 -0.78 -8.00
N VAL A 155 5.96 0.01 -7.17
CA VAL A 155 6.42 1.37 -7.56
C VAL A 155 7.86 1.39 -8.05
N ALA A 156 8.80 0.79 -7.30
CA ALA A 156 10.23 0.84 -7.59
C ALA A 156 11.00 -0.30 -6.89
N ASN A 157 12.32 -0.40 -7.13
CA ASN A 157 13.17 -1.27 -6.33
C ASN A 157 13.23 -0.81 -4.87
N LEU A 158 13.63 -1.71 -3.97
CA LEU A 158 13.55 -1.49 -2.53
C LEU A 158 14.43 -0.34 -2.02
N SER A 159 15.62 -0.10 -2.62
CA SER A 159 16.49 1.03 -2.24
C SER A 159 15.79 2.37 -2.52
N THR A 160 15.30 2.55 -3.75
CA THR A 160 14.54 3.74 -4.15
C THR A 160 13.28 3.91 -3.32
N LEU A 161 12.53 2.80 -3.15
CA LEU A 161 11.28 2.80 -2.42
C LEU A 161 11.48 3.13 -0.93
N SER A 162 12.60 2.69 -0.36
CA SER A 162 12.98 3.04 1.01
C SER A 162 13.13 4.56 1.19
N GLU A 163 13.74 5.25 0.22
CA GLU A 163 13.89 6.71 0.28
C GLU A 163 12.57 7.45 0.09
N TYR A 164 11.63 6.89 -0.68
CA TYR A 164 10.28 7.45 -0.82
C TYR A 164 9.42 7.25 0.43
N CYS A 165 9.55 6.13 1.13
CA CYS A 165 8.59 5.66 2.13
C CYS A 165 9.04 5.89 3.59
N ILE A 166 10.30 5.58 3.92
CA ILE A 166 10.78 5.65 5.32
C ILE A 166 10.66 7.04 5.95
N PRO A 167 10.86 8.17 5.20
CA PRO A 167 10.71 9.51 5.77
C PRO A 167 9.30 9.86 6.27
N PHE A 168 8.25 9.15 5.84
CA PHE A 168 6.88 9.36 6.34
C PHE A 168 6.62 8.64 7.65
N VAL A 169 7.38 7.57 7.95
CA VAL A 169 7.16 6.69 9.09
C VAL A 169 7.69 7.34 10.36
N LYS A 170 6.88 7.42 11.40
CA LYS A 170 7.29 7.87 12.73
C LYS A 170 8.24 6.86 13.39
N GLU A 171 9.05 7.29 14.35
CA GLU A 171 9.86 6.35 15.15
C GLU A 171 8.96 5.30 15.80
N GLY A 172 9.38 4.05 15.72
CA GLY A 172 8.58 2.92 16.17
C GLY A 172 7.44 2.50 15.21
N GLY A 173 7.24 3.18 14.08
CA GLY A 173 6.37 2.76 12.99
C GLY A 173 7.08 1.81 12.02
N SER A 174 6.39 1.40 10.95
CA SER A 174 6.96 0.46 9.97
C SER A 174 6.62 0.87 8.53
N PHE A 175 7.60 0.73 7.64
CA PHE A 175 7.36 0.67 6.20
C PHE A 175 7.20 -0.79 5.79
N ILE A 176 6.11 -1.11 5.11
CA ILE A 176 5.77 -2.46 4.63
C ILE A 176 5.70 -2.41 3.10
N SER A 177 6.68 -3.00 2.45
CA SER A 177 6.77 -3.06 0.98
C SER A 177 6.17 -4.35 0.46
N TYR A 178 5.16 -4.24 -0.42
CA TYR A 178 4.60 -5.37 -1.17
C TYR A 178 5.53 -5.73 -2.32
N LYS A 179 5.96 -6.98 -2.38
CA LYS A 179 6.90 -7.47 -3.38
C LYS A 179 6.49 -8.86 -3.91
N SER A 180 7.07 -9.25 -5.05
CA SER A 180 7.00 -10.63 -5.53
C SER A 180 7.86 -11.56 -4.67
N GLY A 181 7.77 -12.87 -4.89
CA GLY A 181 8.56 -13.85 -4.14
C GLY A 181 10.09 -13.69 -4.28
N LYS A 182 10.57 -13.14 -5.41
CA LYS A 182 12.01 -12.97 -5.70
C LYS A 182 12.54 -11.64 -5.14
N ILE A 183 12.74 -11.54 -3.83
CA ILE A 183 13.14 -10.31 -3.16
C ILE A 183 14.60 -10.30 -2.68
N ASP A 184 15.29 -11.45 -2.65
CA ASP A 184 16.56 -11.60 -1.94
C ASP A 184 17.67 -10.68 -2.49
N GLU A 185 17.75 -10.50 -3.81
CA GLU A 185 18.70 -9.60 -4.46
C GLU A 185 18.39 -8.13 -4.13
N GLU A 186 17.16 -7.70 -4.28
CA GLU A 186 16.74 -6.34 -3.91
C GLU A 186 17.01 -6.04 -2.43
N LEU A 187 16.78 -7.02 -1.56
CA LEU A 187 16.99 -6.89 -0.13
C LEU A 187 18.46 -6.68 0.20
N SER A 188 19.36 -7.45 -0.45
CA SER A 188 20.80 -7.31 -0.26
C SER A 188 21.32 -5.92 -0.66
N GLN A 189 20.79 -5.37 -1.75
CA GLN A 189 21.16 -4.05 -2.26
C GLN A 189 20.58 -2.90 -1.43
N ALA A 190 19.42 -3.09 -0.79
CA ALA A 190 18.74 -2.03 -0.05
C ALA A 190 19.24 -1.82 1.38
N GLY A 191 20.08 -2.71 1.91
CA GLY A 191 20.46 -2.70 3.33
C GLY A 191 21.08 -1.39 3.80
N ASN A 192 21.96 -0.78 2.99
CA ASN A 192 22.58 0.50 3.33
C ASN A 192 21.58 1.67 3.23
N ALA A 193 20.74 1.68 2.18
CA ALA A 193 19.68 2.68 2.05
C ALA A 193 18.77 2.70 3.28
N VAL A 194 18.28 1.55 3.70
CA VAL A 194 17.41 1.39 4.88
C VAL A 194 18.10 1.95 6.12
N LYS A 195 19.38 1.61 6.35
CA LYS A 195 20.16 2.08 7.51
C LYS A 195 20.35 3.60 7.50
N ILE A 196 20.72 4.17 6.36
CA ILE A 196 20.92 5.62 6.17
C ILE A 196 19.63 6.39 6.48
N LEU A 197 18.48 5.86 6.07
CA LEU A 197 17.16 6.46 6.25
C LEU A 197 16.60 6.29 7.67
N GLY A 198 17.32 5.61 8.56
CA GLY A 198 16.94 5.42 9.97
C GLY A 198 16.10 4.19 10.22
N GLY A 199 16.01 3.28 9.27
CA GLY A 199 15.29 2.02 9.37
C GLY A 199 16.19 0.82 9.66
N LYS A 200 15.54 -0.32 9.91
CA LYS A 200 16.13 -1.67 9.97
C LYS A 200 15.13 -2.66 9.39
N VAL A 201 15.58 -3.54 8.52
CA VAL A 201 14.76 -4.68 8.10
C VAL A 201 14.47 -5.52 9.33
N GLN A 202 13.19 -5.63 9.66
CA GLN A 202 12.71 -6.37 10.84
C GLN A 202 12.28 -7.78 10.46
N ASP A 203 11.62 -7.91 9.29
CA ASP A 203 11.06 -9.19 8.84
C ASP A 203 10.94 -9.23 7.32
N VAL A 204 10.92 -10.44 6.77
CA VAL A 204 10.62 -10.74 5.37
C VAL A 204 9.63 -11.91 5.35
N VAL A 205 8.35 -11.58 5.14
CA VAL A 205 7.27 -12.59 5.13
C VAL A 205 7.06 -13.05 3.70
N LYS A 206 7.43 -14.29 3.39
CA LYS A 206 7.21 -14.93 2.08
C LYS A 206 6.01 -15.89 2.16
N PHE A 207 5.12 -15.85 1.16
CA PHE A 207 3.92 -16.68 1.13
C PHE A 207 3.40 -16.82 -0.31
N PRO A 208 2.71 -17.91 -0.65
CA PRO A 208 1.91 -17.98 -1.86
C PRO A 208 0.66 -17.13 -1.71
N LEU A 209 0.25 -16.45 -2.78
CA LEU A 209 -1.01 -15.70 -2.78
C LEU A 209 -2.18 -16.68 -2.92
N MET A 210 -2.87 -16.94 -1.80
CA MET A 210 -3.93 -17.95 -1.74
C MET A 210 -3.41 -19.30 -2.30
N ASP A 211 -4.29 -20.12 -2.83
CA ASP A 211 -3.95 -21.42 -3.44
C ASP A 211 -3.39 -21.28 -4.87
N THR A 212 -2.47 -20.33 -5.11
CA THR A 212 -1.88 -20.09 -6.43
C THR A 212 -0.36 -20.22 -6.43
N ASP A 213 0.23 -20.37 -7.62
CA ASP A 213 1.70 -20.38 -7.83
C ASP A 213 2.32 -18.96 -7.77
N MET A 214 1.55 -17.96 -7.36
CA MET A 214 2.03 -16.58 -7.28
C MET A 214 2.65 -16.30 -5.93
N ASP A 215 3.96 -16.39 -5.84
CA ASP A 215 4.71 -16.01 -4.64
C ASP A 215 4.64 -14.50 -4.39
N ARG A 216 4.47 -14.15 -3.12
CA ARG A 216 4.49 -12.78 -2.58
C ARG A 216 5.47 -12.69 -1.43
N SER A 217 5.93 -11.46 -1.21
CA SER A 217 6.68 -11.16 0.00
C SER A 217 6.34 -9.77 0.53
N PHE A 218 6.39 -9.63 1.84
CA PHE A 218 6.44 -8.33 2.51
C PHE A 218 7.84 -8.12 3.06
N VAL A 219 8.44 -6.96 2.73
CA VAL A 219 9.62 -6.50 3.45
C VAL A 219 9.17 -5.49 4.49
N VAL A 220 9.38 -5.82 5.75
CA VAL A 220 9.01 -5.00 6.90
C VAL A 220 10.23 -4.25 7.41
N ILE A 221 10.20 -2.92 7.30
CA ILE A 221 11.28 -2.05 7.76
C ILE A 221 10.80 -1.23 8.94
N ARG A 222 11.36 -1.50 10.12
CA ARG A 222 11.10 -0.75 11.36
C ARG A 222 11.84 0.56 11.36
N LYS A 223 11.17 1.66 11.67
CA LYS A 223 11.80 2.96 11.88
C LYS A 223 12.40 3.03 13.29
N LEU A 224 13.73 3.18 13.37
CA LEU A 224 14.46 3.19 14.63
C LEU A 224 14.87 4.59 15.09
N LYS A 225 15.09 5.51 14.13
CA LYS A 225 15.54 6.88 14.41
C LYS A 225 15.08 7.84 13.32
N PRO A 226 15.08 9.16 13.57
CA PRO A 226 14.67 10.14 12.57
C PRO A 226 15.51 10.04 11.29
N THR A 227 14.86 10.24 10.14
CA THR A 227 15.53 10.37 8.85
C THR A 227 16.24 11.74 8.77
N ALA A 228 17.51 11.76 8.39
CA ALA A 228 18.25 13.02 8.25
C ALA A 228 17.55 13.98 7.26
N LYS A 229 17.57 15.29 7.56
CA LYS A 229 16.85 16.33 6.78
C LYS A 229 17.21 16.38 5.28
N LYS A 230 18.39 15.91 4.88
CA LYS A 230 18.82 15.82 3.48
C LYS A 230 18.05 14.76 2.67
N TYR A 231 17.30 13.86 3.35
CA TYR A 231 16.46 12.84 2.73
C TYR A 231 14.96 13.13 2.93
N PRO A 232 14.11 12.79 1.96
CA PRO A 232 14.49 12.30 0.63
C PRO A 232 15.22 13.36 -0.16
N ARG A 233 16.08 12.93 -1.09
CA ARG A 233 16.77 13.79 -2.05
C ARG A 233 15.76 14.46 -3.01
N LYS A 234 16.26 15.29 -3.90
CA LYS A 234 15.42 16.00 -4.89
C LYS A 234 14.63 14.99 -5.75
N ALA A 235 13.40 15.37 -6.10
CA ALA A 235 12.50 14.55 -6.91
C ALA A 235 13.18 13.99 -8.18
N GLY A 236 13.00 12.67 -8.37
CA GLY A 236 13.61 11.90 -9.46
C GLY A 236 15.04 11.43 -9.20
N LEU A 237 15.78 11.99 -8.23
CA LEU A 237 17.15 11.54 -7.93
C LEU A 237 17.19 10.13 -7.31
N PRO A 238 16.28 9.75 -6.38
CA PRO A 238 16.28 8.40 -5.82
C PRO A 238 16.15 7.28 -6.84
N SER A 239 15.42 7.50 -7.93
CA SER A 239 15.27 6.49 -8.99
C SER A 239 16.44 6.44 -9.96
N LYS A 240 17.12 7.58 -10.20
CA LYS A 240 18.28 7.65 -11.09
C LYS A 240 19.56 7.14 -10.43
N GLU A 241 19.71 7.41 -9.16
CA GLU A 241 20.88 7.11 -8.34
C GLU A 241 20.42 6.51 -7.00
N PRO A 242 19.92 5.25 -6.96
CA PRO A 242 19.50 4.62 -5.71
C PRO A 242 20.61 4.66 -4.65
N LEU A 243 20.21 4.81 -3.39
CA LEU A 243 21.15 4.68 -2.27
C LEU A 243 21.66 3.24 -2.21
N ALA A 244 22.98 3.07 -2.33
CA ALA A 244 23.69 1.78 -2.26
C ALA A 244 24.34 1.57 -0.90
#